data_6591455518573dc087283405819e335e
#
_entry.id   6591455518573dc087283405819e335e
#
_cell.length_a   1.000
_cell.length_b   1.000
_cell.length_c   1.000
_cell.angle_alpha   90.00
_cell.angle_beta   90.00
_cell.angle_gamma   90.00
#
_symmetry.space_group_name_H-M   'P 1'
#
loop_
_entity.id
_entity.type
_entity.pdbx_description
1 polymer ?
#
loop_
_entity_poly.entity_id
_entity_poly.type
_entity_poly.pdbx_seq_one_letter_code
_entity_poly.pdbx_strand_id
1 'polypeptide(L)'
;MNMQSHNFARFGRGAVNLRAAQGETLSYDQIAAYAPAVFAETAHSSRSNRFVHIPSHDLLGAMAKEGFLPVAVKVGGSKDAEKRNFTKHMIRFRRAENLAQPLDKIGQIVPELILVNSHDGTSSYQLHAGLFRLACLNGLIVSAGNVASVKVGHRGNALDKVIEGSFTVLNEARETLPRAEAMAAIELSGEEQTAFARAALPLRFDVENTSKEFSLSSVLRPRRIADSGSSLWQTFNRVQESMLKGGFSYRAENSNGRMEYRTARPVNNVSDDVRLNKSLWALAERMAEIKGLSLAA
;
A
#
# COMPACT_ATOMS: atom_id res chain seq x y z
N MET A 1 24.34 20.27 -8.12
CA MET A 1 23.03 20.16 -7.45
C MET A 1 22.32 18.96 -8.07
N ASN A 2 22.51 17.76 -7.50
CA ASN A 2 21.92 16.52 -8.03
C ASN A 2 20.42 16.58 -7.79
N MET A 3 19.63 16.73 -8.85
CA MET A 3 18.19 16.47 -8.81
C MET A 3 18.00 14.99 -8.55
N GLN A 4 17.81 14.61 -7.27
CA GLN A 4 17.40 13.25 -6.90
C GLN A 4 16.08 12.98 -7.61
N SER A 5 16.08 11.97 -8.47
CA SER A 5 14.88 11.55 -9.19
C SER A 5 13.90 10.89 -8.22
N HIS A 6 12.78 11.51 -7.98
CA HIS A 6 11.69 10.94 -7.19
C HIS A 6 10.40 10.92 -8.02
N ASN A 7 9.57 9.93 -7.80
CA ASN A 7 8.27 9.84 -8.42
C ASN A 7 7.23 10.58 -7.56
N PHE A 8 6.65 11.63 -8.11
CA PHE A 8 5.65 12.45 -7.45
C PHE A 8 4.36 12.49 -8.26
N ALA A 9 3.23 12.29 -7.60
CA ALA A 9 1.91 12.52 -8.16
C ALA A 9 1.02 13.26 -7.16
N ARG A 10 0.38 14.34 -7.63
CA ARG A 10 -0.64 15.09 -6.89
C ARG A 10 -2.01 14.78 -7.46
N PHE A 11 -2.95 14.51 -6.59
CA PHE A 11 -4.33 14.22 -6.95
C PHE A 11 -5.26 15.31 -6.41
N GLY A 12 -6.51 15.29 -6.82
CA GLY A 12 -7.50 16.24 -6.31
C GLY A 12 -7.63 16.22 -4.79
N ARG A 13 -8.02 17.38 -4.21
CA ARG A 13 -8.25 17.57 -2.77
C ARG A 13 -6.99 17.43 -1.89
N GLY A 14 -5.82 17.65 -2.47
CA GLY A 14 -4.55 17.61 -1.75
C GLY A 14 -3.98 16.20 -1.50
N ALA A 15 -4.52 15.17 -2.11
CA ALA A 15 -3.92 13.85 -2.05
C ALA A 15 -2.58 13.81 -2.78
N VAL A 16 -1.59 13.11 -2.19
CA VAL A 16 -0.20 13.04 -2.69
C VAL A 16 0.29 11.60 -2.64
N ASN A 17 1.09 11.24 -3.61
CA ASN A 17 1.91 10.03 -3.59
C ASN A 17 3.34 10.41 -4.00
N LEU A 18 4.28 10.24 -3.07
CA LEU A 18 5.69 10.55 -3.23
C LEU A 18 6.49 9.26 -2.98
N ARG A 19 7.44 8.95 -3.85
CA ARG A 19 8.30 7.77 -3.72
C ARG A 19 9.74 8.13 -4.12
N ALA A 20 10.69 7.69 -3.33
CA ALA A 20 12.11 7.76 -3.66
C ALA A 20 12.43 6.91 -4.90
N ALA A 21 13.49 7.26 -5.61
CA ALA A 21 14.05 6.42 -6.65
C ALA A 21 14.55 5.08 -6.05
N GLN A 22 14.81 4.14 -6.93
CA GLN A 22 15.28 2.82 -6.53
C GLN A 22 16.63 2.93 -5.81
N GLY A 23 16.76 2.31 -4.63
CA GLY A 23 17.96 2.39 -3.81
C GLY A 23 18.11 3.67 -2.99
N GLU A 24 17.23 4.65 -3.16
CA GLU A 24 17.25 5.92 -2.46
C GLU A 24 16.21 6.01 -1.33
N THR A 25 16.34 7.05 -0.52
CA THR A 25 15.40 7.41 0.55
C THR A 25 14.82 8.80 0.30
N LEU A 26 13.72 9.11 0.94
CA LEU A 26 13.17 10.46 0.95
C LEU A 26 13.86 11.30 2.03
N SER A 27 14.32 12.49 1.69
CA SER A 27 14.77 13.45 2.69
C SER A 27 13.59 14.07 3.43
N TYR A 28 13.83 14.61 4.61
CA TYR A 28 12.82 15.33 5.38
C TYR A 28 12.28 16.54 4.61
N ASP A 29 13.16 17.27 3.91
CA ASP A 29 12.76 18.43 3.09
C ASP A 29 11.82 18.02 1.95
N GLN A 30 12.09 16.89 1.29
CA GLN A 30 11.21 16.35 0.27
C GLN A 30 9.84 15.97 0.86
N ILE A 31 9.83 15.29 2.01
CA ILE A 31 8.56 14.93 2.66
C ILE A 31 7.80 16.19 3.09
N ALA A 32 8.47 17.18 3.69
CA ALA A 32 7.85 18.43 4.12
C ALA A 32 7.25 19.22 2.95
N ALA A 33 7.97 19.31 1.84
CA ALA A 33 7.52 20.03 0.65
C ALA A 33 6.28 19.40 -0.02
N TYR A 34 6.20 18.07 -0.04
CA TYR A 34 5.17 17.36 -0.79
C TYR A 34 4.07 16.75 0.08
N ALA A 35 4.34 16.47 1.34
CA ALA A 35 3.44 15.83 2.28
C ALA A 35 3.38 16.55 3.64
N PRO A 36 2.99 17.84 3.68
CA PRO A 36 3.01 18.66 4.91
C PRO A 36 2.19 18.06 6.05
N ALA A 37 1.18 17.24 5.77
CA ALA A 37 0.42 16.54 6.80
C ALA A 37 1.28 15.64 7.71
N VAL A 38 2.47 15.20 7.29
CA VAL A 38 3.42 14.43 8.11
C VAL A 38 4.09 15.33 9.14
N PHE A 39 4.22 16.63 8.85
CA PHE A 39 4.91 17.63 9.66
C PHE A 39 3.96 18.54 10.45
N ALA A 40 2.69 18.16 10.60
CA ALA A 40 1.78 18.91 11.45
C ALA A 40 2.29 18.92 12.91
N GLU A 41 2.56 20.09 13.44
CA GLU A 41 3.09 20.30 14.79
C GLU A 41 2.00 20.22 15.87
N THR A 42 0.74 20.36 15.46
CA THR A 42 -0.41 20.32 16.35
C THR A 42 -1.47 19.36 15.83
N ALA A 43 -2.38 18.94 16.68
CA ALA A 43 -3.59 18.26 16.25
C ALA A 43 -4.56 19.27 15.61
N HIS A 44 -5.43 18.79 14.71
CA HIS A 44 -6.52 19.60 14.18
C HIS A 44 -7.45 20.10 15.31
N SER A 45 -7.93 21.33 15.23
CA SER A 45 -8.75 22.00 16.24
C SER A 45 -10.01 21.24 16.67
N SER A 46 -10.50 20.32 15.85
CA SER A 46 -11.63 19.44 16.20
C SER A 46 -11.30 18.35 17.22
N ARG A 47 -10.04 18.25 17.66
CA ARG A 47 -9.63 17.21 18.64
C ARG A 47 -9.83 17.71 20.05
N SER A 48 -10.18 16.76 20.93
CA SER A 48 -10.32 17.02 22.37
C SER A 48 -8.96 17.04 23.06
N ASN A 49 -8.91 17.65 24.26
CA ASN A 49 -7.70 17.67 25.12
C ASN A 49 -7.20 16.28 25.55
N ARG A 50 -7.97 15.22 25.28
CA ARG A 50 -7.53 13.82 25.51
C ARG A 50 -6.69 13.25 24.38
N PHE A 51 -6.65 13.92 23.24
CA PHE A 51 -5.84 13.52 22.10
C PHE A 51 -4.40 13.99 22.32
N VAL A 52 -3.49 13.07 22.57
CA VAL A 52 -2.06 13.36 22.67
C VAL A 52 -1.51 13.42 21.26
N HIS A 53 -1.16 14.61 20.82
CA HIS A 53 -0.49 14.81 19.56
C HIS A 53 0.97 14.39 19.66
N ILE A 54 1.40 13.53 18.74
CA ILE A 54 2.81 13.19 18.53
C ILE A 54 3.11 13.51 17.06
N PRO A 55 3.99 14.48 16.82
CA PRO A 55 4.37 14.83 15.46
C PRO A 55 4.97 13.62 14.73
N SER A 56 4.50 13.36 13.50
CA SER A 56 5.05 12.22 12.74
C SER A 56 6.51 12.43 12.35
N HIS A 57 6.99 13.66 12.32
CA HIS A 57 8.42 13.94 12.05
C HIS A 57 9.34 13.51 13.21
N ASP A 58 8.89 13.61 14.47
CA ASP A 58 9.65 13.08 15.62
C ASP A 58 9.80 11.57 15.49
N LEU A 59 8.72 10.91 15.07
CA LEU A 59 8.74 9.49 14.80
C LEU A 59 9.69 9.14 13.64
N LEU A 60 9.75 9.95 12.57
CA LEU A 60 10.72 9.75 11.48
C LEU A 60 12.17 9.77 12.01
N GLY A 61 12.50 10.72 12.89
CA GLY A 61 13.81 10.83 13.52
C GLY A 61 14.16 9.62 14.40
N ALA A 62 13.19 9.16 15.22
CA ALA A 62 13.37 8.00 16.06
C ALA A 62 13.50 6.71 15.22
N MET A 63 12.68 6.53 14.21
CA MET A 63 12.74 5.39 13.27
C MET A 63 14.07 5.34 12.50
N ALA A 64 14.59 6.51 12.09
CA ALA A 64 15.88 6.60 11.39
C ALA A 64 17.04 6.14 12.28
N LYS A 65 17.04 6.46 13.58
CA LYS A 65 18.05 5.98 14.55
C LYS A 65 18.04 4.45 14.67
N GLU A 66 16.87 3.84 14.52
CA GLU A 66 16.71 2.40 14.49
C GLU A 66 16.97 1.78 13.09
N GLY A 67 17.44 2.57 12.13
CA GLY A 67 17.77 2.13 10.78
C GLY A 67 16.56 1.93 9.86
N PHE A 68 15.40 2.49 10.18
CA PHE A 68 14.23 2.52 9.30
C PHE A 68 14.20 3.84 8.52
N LEU A 69 14.43 3.78 7.22
CA LEU A 69 14.53 4.95 6.35
C LEU A 69 13.29 5.11 5.48
N PRO A 70 12.73 6.32 5.34
CA PRO A 70 11.51 6.55 4.57
C PRO A 70 11.78 6.43 3.07
N VAL A 71 10.98 5.63 2.37
CA VAL A 71 11.11 5.39 0.92
C VAL A 71 9.87 5.81 0.13
N ALA A 72 8.73 5.95 0.79
CA ALA A 72 7.53 6.47 0.15
C ALA A 72 6.58 7.11 1.17
N VAL A 73 5.83 8.12 0.73
CA VAL A 73 4.78 8.77 1.50
C VAL A 73 3.54 8.91 0.64
N LYS A 74 2.39 8.57 1.21
CA LYS A 74 1.07 8.80 0.61
C LYS A 74 0.21 9.60 1.58
N VAL A 75 -0.39 10.67 1.10
CA VAL A 75 -1.29 11.52 1.89
C VAL A 75 -2.70 11.45 1.30
N GLY A 76 -3.70 11.23 2.13
CA GLY A 76 -5.10 11.25 1.75
C GLY A 76 -5.58 12.70 1.52
N GLY A 77 -6.49 12.87 0.54
CA GLY A 77 -7.12 14.16 0.31
C GLY A 77 -8.29 14.43 1.25
N SER A 78 -8.61 15.72 1.47
CA SER A 78 -9.81 16.17 2.17
C SER A 78 -10.63 17.13 1.33
N LYS A 79 -11.97 17.04 1.42
CA LYS A 79 -12.89 18.05 0.87
C LYS A 79 -12.75 19.36 1.64
N ASP A 80 -12.52 19.27 2.94
CA ASP A 80 -12.28 20.37 3.85
C ASP A 80 -10.82 20.84 3.69
N ALA A 81 -10.64 22.09 3.29
CA ALA A 81 -9.33 22.67 3.03
C ALA A 81 -8.49 22.79 4.32
N GLU A 82 -9.13 23.09 5.45
CA GLU A 82 -8.46 23.26 6.75
C GLU A 82 -7.89 21.94 7.27
N LYS A 83 -8.52 20.82 6.92
CA LYS A 83 -8.07 19.48 7.31
C LYS A 83 -6.95 18.92 6.45
N ARG A 84 -6.61 19.52 5.31
CA ARG A 84 -5.66 18.94 4.35
C ARG A 84 -4.28 18.68 4.94
N ASN A 85 -3.83 19.54 5.86
CA ASN A 85 -2.54 19.39 6.54
C ASN A 85 -2.58 18.47 7.77
N PHE A 86 -3.73 17.85 8.05
CA PHE A 86 -3.92 16.94 9.19
C PHE A 86 -4.41 15.55 8.77
N THR A 87 -4.59 15.35 7.46
CA THR A 87 -5.20 14.14 6.92
C THR A 87 -4.37 12.90 7.15
N LYS A 88 -5.04 11.77 7.03
CA LYS A 88 -4.42 10.46 7.10
C LYS A 88 -3.29 10.34 6.08
N HIS A 89 -2.14 9.90 6.56
CA HIS A 89 -0.96 9.65 5.75
C HIS A 89 -0.38 8.27 6.04
N MET A 90 0.35 7.75 5.07
CA MET A 90 1.05 6.48 5.12
C MET A 90 2.50 6.73 4.78
N ILE A 91 3.42 6.22 5.60
CA ILE A 91 4.86 6.27 5.36
C ILE A 91 5.36 4.83 5.23
N ARG A 92 6.14 4.56 4.20
CA ARG A 92 6.81 3.27 4.00
C ARG A 92 8.28 3.41 4.35
N PHE A 93 8.77 2.48 5.15
CA PHE A 93 10.15 2.42 5.59
C PHE A 93 10.81 1.13 5.12
N ARG A 94 12.09 1.23 4.81
CA ARG A 94 12.99 0.08 4.63
C ARG A 94 14.13 0.16 5.61
N ARG A 95 14.67 -0.99 5.95
CA ARG A 95 15.91 -1.06 6.71
C ARG A 95 17.08 -0.59 5.83
N ALA A 96 18.00 0.14 6.42
CA ALA A 96 19.21 0.64 5.73
C ALA A 96 19.98 -0.50 5.04
N GLU A 97 20.08 -1.65 5.68
CA GLU A 97 20.69 -2.88 5.14
C GLU A 97 20.04 -3.35 3.82
N ASN A 98 18.72 -3.16 3.68
CA ASN A 98 17.96 -3.56 2.49
C ASN A 98 18.07 -2.52 1.35
N LEU A 99 18.52 -1.31 1.64
CA LEU A 99 18.77 -0.27 0.62
C LEU A 99 20.14 -0.44 -0.04
N ALA A 100 21.15 -0.92 0.72
CA ALA A 100 22.50 -1.11 0.26
C ALA A 100 22.70 -2.37 -0.61
N GLN A 101 21.73 -3.28 -0.64
CA GLN A 101 21.83 -4.48 -1.46
C GLN A 101 21.67 -4.16 -2.94
N PRO A 102 22.53 -4.74 -3.81
CA PRO A 102 22.34 -4.61 -5.26
C PRO A 102 20.97 -5.14 -5.67
N LEU A 103 20.17 -4.29 -6.25
CA LEU A 103 18.81 -4.63 -6.70
C LEU A 103 18.85 -5.16 -8.14
N ASP A 104 19.80 -6.04 -8.44
CA ASP A 104 20.12 -6.58 -9.75
C ASP A 104 19.19 -7.73 -10.20
N LYS A 105 18.38 -8.27 -9.29
CA LYS A 105 17.45 -9.35 -9.61
C LYS A 105 16.04 -8.81 -9.84
N ILE A 106 15.62 -8.80 -11.07
CA ILE A 106 14.22 -8.55 -11.46
C ILE A 106 13.33 -9.53 -10.70
N GLY A 107 12.39 -9.01 -9.92
CA GLY A 107 11.47 -9.82 -9.12
C GLY A 107 11.82 -9.92 -7.63
N GLN A 108 12.96 -9.38 -7.19
CA GLN A 108 13.33 -9.36 -5.77
C GLN A 108 12.27 -8.63 -4.93
N ILE A 109 11.93 -9.24 -3.81
CA ILE A 109 10.97 -8.73 -2.84
C ILE A 109 11.73 -8.27 -1.61
N VAL A 110 11.44 -7.07 -1.13
CA VAL A 110 12.07 -6.47 0.05
C VAL A 110 11.02 -6.21 1.11
N PRO A 111 11.25 -6.64 2.38
CA PRO A 111 10.35 -6.31 3.48
C PRO A 111 10.31 -4.81 3.72
N GLU A 112 9.12 -4.29 3.96
CA GLU A 112 8.87 -2.89 4.34
C GLU A 112 8.04 -2.84 5.62
N LEU A 113 8.27 -1.80 6.40
CA LEU A 113 7.36 -1.37 7.46
C LEU A 113 6.47 -0.25 6.94
N ILE A 114 5.18 -0.33 7.22
CA ILE A 114 4.21 0.66 6.81
C ILE A 114 3.58 1.27 8.03
N LEU A 115 3.77 2.57 8.21
CA LEU A 115 3.13 3.37 9.23
C LEU A 115 1.95 4.15 8.63
N VAL A 116 0.80 4.07 9.25
CA VAL A 116 -0.37 4.92 8.97
C VAL A 116 -0.69 5.75 10.21
N ASN A 117 -0.91 7.04 10.03
CA ASN A 117 -1.30 7.97 11.08
C ASN A 117 -2.22 9.07 10.54
N SER A 118 -2.82 9.87 11.44
CA SER A 118 -3.48 11.13 11.13
C SER A 118 -3.44 12.09 12.31
N HIS A 119 -3.46 13.38 12.05
CA HIS A 119 -3.50 14.44 13.06
C HIS A 119 -4.91 15.04 13.24
N ASP A 120 -5.88 14.57 12.43
CA ASP A 120 -7.30 14.89 12.56
C ASP A 120 -8.10 13.84 13.36
N GLY A 121 -7.43 12.83 13.91
CA GLY A 121 -8.01 11.76 14.71
C GLY A 121 -8.78 10.70 13.92
N THR A 122 -8.69 10.69 12.60
CA THR A 122 -9.32 9.66 11.74
C THR A 122 -8.54 8.35 11.73
N SER A 123 -7.34 8.32 12.33
CA SER A 123 -6.53 7.11 12.53
C SER A 123 -5.73 7.19 13.83
N SER A 124 -5.55 6.05 14.49
CA SER A 124 -4.45 5.82 15.42
C SER A 124 -3.17 5.53 14.63
N TYR A 125 -2.01 5.43 15.31
CA TYR A 125 -0.84 4.82 14.71
C TYR A 125 -1.13 3.35 14.39
N GLN A 126 -0.90 2.98 13.14
CA GLN A 126 -1.07 1.61 12.67
C GLN A 126 0.21 1.20 11.95
N LEU A 127 0.77 0.09 12.38
CA LEU A 127 1.93 -0.53 11.75
C LEU A 127 1.47 -1.76 10.98
N HIS A 128 1.92 -1.89 9.76
CA HIS A 128 1.60 -3.02 8.89
C HIS A 128 2.86 -3.58 8.25
N ALA A 129 2.90 -4.89 8.10
CA ALA A 129 3.88 -5.56 7.28
C ALA A 129 3.68 -5.18 5.80
N GLY A 130 4.76 -4.94 5.11
CA GLY A 130 4.77 -4.65 3.69
C GLY A 130 5.83 -5.44 2.95
N LEU A 131 5.56 -5.72 1.69
CA LEU A 131 6.52 -6.26 0.74
C LEU A 131 6.63 -5.28 -0.43
N PHE A 132 7.84 -4.96 -0.79
CA PHE A 132 8.12 -4.15 -1.96
C PHE A 132 8.75 -5.01 -3.04
N ARG A 133 8.13 -5.01 -4.21
CA ARG A 133 8.64 -5.70 -5.37
C ARG A 133 9.29 -4.72 -6.33
N LEU A 134 10.56 -4.93 -6.61
CA LEU A 134 11.37 -4.04 -7.45
C LEU A 134 10.84 -3.91 -8.87
N ALA A 135 10.35 -4.99 -9.45
CA ALA A 135 9.88 -5.01 -10.84
C ALA A 135 8.72 -4.05 -11.11
N CYS A 136 7.86 -3.78 -10.13
CA CYS A 136 6.64 -3.00 -10.34
C CYS A 136 6.59 -1.69 -9.57
N LEU A 137 7.56 -1.40 -8.73
CA LEU A 137 7.51 -0.28 -7.79
C LEU A 137 6.19 -0.24 -6.97
N ASN A 138 5.51 -1.38 -6.88
CA ASN A 138 4.31 -1.55 -6.09
C ASN A 138 4.70 -1.99 -4.69
N GLY A 139 4.21 -1.28 -3.70
CA GLY A 139 4.28 -1.75 -2.34
C GLY A 139 3.02 -2.56 -2.01
N LEU A 140 3.20 -3.80 -1.64
CA LEU A 140 2.17 -4.64 -1.06
C LEU A 140 2.01 -4.31 0.42
N ILE A 141 0.80 -4.48 0.95
CA ILE A 141 0.55 -4.57 2.38
C ILE A 141 0.04 -5.97 2.60
N VAL A 142 0.79 -6.74 3.38
CA VAL A 142 0.50 -8.13 3.65
C VAL A 142 0.03 -8.32 5.08
N SER A 143 -0.56 -9.46 5.36
CA SER A 143 -0.91 -9.90 6.70
C SER A 143 -0.38 -11.32 6.85
N ALA A 144 0.53 -11.53 7.78
CA ALA A 144 1.02 -12.85 8.12
C ALA A 144 0.34 -13.30 9.42
N GLY A 145 -0.44 -14.38 9.35
CA GLY A 145 -1.02 -15.01 10.53
C GLY A 145 -1.95 -14.09 11.35
N ASN A 146 -1.93 -14.26 12.67
CA ASN A 146 -2.85 -13.61 13.61
C ASN A 146 -2.54 -12.15 13.96
N VAL A 147 -1.38 -11.60 13.57
CA VAL A 147 -0.98 -10.21 13.88
C VAL A 147 -1.06 -9.34 12.64
N ALA A 148 -2.26 -9.01 12.22
CA ALA A 148 -2.51 -8.24 11.00
C ALA A 148 -2.05 -6.77 11.07
N SER A 149 -1.84 -6.21 12.25
CA SER A 149 -1.33 -4.85 12.47
C SER A 149 -1.16 -4.55 13.96
N VAL A 150 -0.10 -3.81 14.30
CA VAL A 150 0.04 -3.19 15.62
C VAL A 150 -0.66 -1.84 15.59
N LYS A 151 -1.58 -1.61 16.52
CA LYS A 151 -2.28 -0.33 16.68
C LYS A 151 -1.86 0.33 17.98
N VAL A 152 -1.36 1.55 17.89
CA VAL A 152 -0.96 2.35 19.05
C VAL A 152 -1.84 3.59 19.11
N GLY A 153 -2.55 3.76 20.22
CA GLY A 153 -3.39 4.94 20.44
C GLY A 153 -2.55 6.19 20.71
N HIS A 154 -3.11 7.35 20.43
CA HIS A 154 -2.52 8.66 20.75
C HIS A 154 -2.60 8.92 22.27
N ARG A 155 -1.87 8.11 23.08
CA ARG A 155 -1.88 8.19 24.57
C ARG A 155 -0.55 7.74 25.14
N GLY A 156 -0.07 8.44 26.18
CA GLY A 156 1.11 8.04 26.94
C GLY A 156 2.36 7.87 26.08
N ASN A 157 3.12 6.82 26.34
CA ASN A 157 4.38 6.50 25.64
C ASN A 157 4.13 5.81 24.28
N ALA A 158 3.47 6.54 23.34
CA ALA A 158 3.13 5.98 22.05
C ALA A 158 4.35 5.81 21.14
N LEU A 159 5.38 6.67 21.28
CA LEU A 159 6.58 6.62 20.44
C LEU A 159 7.33 5.28 20.63
N ASP A 160 7.65 4.92 21.87
CA ASP A 160 8.37 3.68 22.16
C ASP A 160 7.57 2.44 21.72
N LYS A 161 6.25 2.47 21.93
CA LYS A 161 5.36 1.38 21.47
C LYS A 161 5.33 1.24 19.95
N VAL A 162 5.42 2.36 19.20
CA VAL A 162 5.52 2.31 17.76
C VAL A 162 6.86 1.71 17.33
N ILE A 163 7.96 2.09 17.97
CA ILE A 163 9.29 1.53 17.69
C ILE A 163 9.32 0.04 17.98
N GLU A 164 8.88 -0.39 19.16
CA GLU A 164 8.81 -1.81 19.54
C GLU A 164 7.93 -2.61 18.56
N GLY A 165 6.73 -2.12 18.26
CA GLY A 165 5.84 -2.72 17.29
C GLY A 165 6.41 -2.79 15.87
N SER A 166 7.33 -1.88 15.51
CA SER A 166 7.98 -1.87 14.21
C SER A 166 8.87 -3.09 13.98
N PHE A 167 9.59 -3.54 15.01
CA PHE A 167 10.41 -4.76 14.90
C PHE A 167 9.54 -6.01 14.80
N THR A 168 8.46 -6.09 15.57
CA THR A 168 7.48 -7.19 15.48
C THR A 168 6.92 -7.30 14.06
N VAL A 169 6.42 -6.20 13.52
CA VAL A 169 5.82 -6.15 12.18
C VAL A 169 6.85 -6.42 11.07
N LEU A 170 8.11 -6.00 11.25
CA LEU A 170 9.17 -6.31 10.29
C LEU A 170 9.49 -7.81 10.24
N ASN A 171 9.51 -8.48 11.39
CA ASN A 171 9.71 -9.92 11.43
C ASN A 171 8.57 -10.67 10.73
N GLU A 172 7.32 -10.26 10.92
CA GLU A 172 6.18 -10.79 10.16
C GLU A 172 6.32 -10.57 8.65
N ALA A 173 6.80 -9.38 8.22
CA ALA A 173 7.06 -9.14 6.81
C ALA A 173 8.11 -10.11 6.24
N ARG A 174 9.14 -10.45 7.01
CA ARG A 174 10.16 -11.45 6.62
C ARG A 174 9.57 -12.86 6.53
N GLU A 175 8.71 -13.25 7.48
CA GLU A 175 8.03 -14.55 7.47
C GLU A 175 7.04 -14.70 6.30
N THR A 176 6.61 -13.60 5.70
CA THR A 176 5.73 -13.61 4.53
C THR A 176 6.48 -13.84 3.21
N LEU A 177 7.81 -13.63 3.16
CA LEU A 177 8.60 -13.82 1.93
C LEU A 177 8.49 -15.24 1.35
N PRO A 178 8.64 -16.34 2.15
CA PRO A 178 8.51 -17.70 1.63
C PRO A 178 7.13 -17.98 1.01
N ARG A 179 6.06 -17.32 1.51
CA ARG A 179 4.71 -17.48 0.94
C ARG A 179 4.63 -16.87 -0.46
N ALA A 180 5.23 -15.70 -0.68
CA ALA A 180 5.31 -15.09 -2.00
C ALA A 180 6.12 -15.94 -2.99
N GLU A 181 7.22 -16.55 -2.53
CA GLU A 181 8.03 -17.47 -3.30
C GLU A 181 7.27 -18.75 -3.66
N ALA A 182 6.53 -19.31 -2.70
CA ALA A 182 5.68 -20.49 -2.92
C ALA A 182 4.56 -20.18 -3.94
N MET A 183 3.93 -18.98 -3.89
CA MET A 183 2.95 -18.54 -4.88
C MET A 183 3.56 -18.43 -6.29
N ALA A 184 4.86 -18.17 -6.40
CA ALA A 184 5.54 -18.09 -7.69
C ALA A 184 5.72 -19.47 -8.35
N ALA A 185 5.68 -20.56 -7.57
CA ALA A 185 5.75 -21.94 -8.06
C ALA A 185 4.37 -22.53 -8.44
N ILE A 186 3.27 -21.85 -8.10
CA ILE A 186 1.91 -22.32 -8.40
C ILE A 186 1.48 -21.80 -9.75
N GLU A 187 1.28 -22.69 -10.73
CA GLU A 187 0.75 -22.35 -12.04
C GLU A 187 -0.77 -22.31 -12.03
N LEU A 188 -1.33 -21.26 -12.67
CA LEU A 188 -2.76 -21.07 -12.89
C LEU A 188 -3.10 -21.22 -14.36
N SER A 189 -4.16 -21.97 -14.67
CA SER A 189 -4.77 -21.96 -15.99
C SER A 189 -5.37 -20.58 -16.34
N GLY A 190 -5.67 -20.34 -17.60
CA GLY A 190 -6.32 -19.08 -18.02
C GLY A 190 -7.69 -18.86 -17.35
N GLU A 191 -8.41 -19.95 -17.09
CA GLU A 191 -9.71 -19.91 -16.37
C GLU A 191 -9.52 -19.56 -14.91
N GLU A 192 -8.51 -20.14 -14.24
CA GLU A 192 -8.18 -19.83 -12.85
C GLU A 192 -7.71 -18.39 -12.67
N GLN A 193 -6.89 -17.88 -13.60
CA GLN A 193 -6.49 -16.46 -13.61
C GLN A 193 -7.70 -15.54 -13.77
N THR A 194 -8.64 -15.91 -14.64
CA THR A 194 -9.90 -15.17 -14.86
C THR A 194 -10.79 -15.22 -13.62
N ALA A 195 -10.89 -16.39 -12.96
CA ALA A 195 -11.63 -16.55 -11.71
C ALA A 195 -11.03 -15.70 -10.59
N PHE A 196 -9.70 -15.67 -10.47
CA PHE A 196 -8.99 -14.83 -9.49
C PHE A 196 -9.27 -13.33 -9.73
N ALA A 197 -9.17 -12.86 -10.98
CA ALA A 197 -9.46 -11.48 -11.33
C ALA A 197 -10.93 -11.10 -11.05
N ARG A 198 -11.87 -12.02 -11.34
CA ARG A 198 -13.29 -11.84 -11.05
C ARG A 198 -13.57 -11.74 -9.55
N ALA A 199 -12.94 -12.60 -8.74
CA ALA A 199 -13.06 -12.58 -7.28
C ALA A 199 -12.44 -11.33 -6.64
N ALA A 200 -11.49 -10.68 -7.29
CA ALA A 200 -10.90 -9.42 -6.83
C ALA A 200 -11.81 -8.19 -7.03
N LEU A 201 -12.69 -8.19 -8.02
CA LEU A 201 -13.54 -7.02 -8.33
C LEU A 201 -14.43 -6.57 -7.16
N PRO A 202 -15.15 -7.46 -6.43
CA PRO A 202 -15.99 -7.06 -5.30
C PRO A 202 -15.21 -6.41 -4.15
N LEU A 203 -13.92 -6.66 -4.04
CA LEU A 203 -13.08 -6.02 -3.02
C LEU A 203 -12.99 -4.50 -3.19
N ARG A 204 -13.28 -4.01 -4.40
CA ARG A 204 -13.18 -2.59 -4.74
C ARG A 204 -14.49 -1.98 -5.26
N PHE A 205 -15.29 -2.74 -5.97
CA PHE A 205 -16.48 -2.27 -6.66
C PHE A 205 -17.72 -2.98 -6.13
N ASP A 206 -18.84 -2.28 -6.06
CA ASP A 206 -20.13 -2.90 -5.90
C ASP A 206 -20.51 -3.55 -7.24
N VAL A 207 -20.26 -4.86 -7.38
CA VAL A 207 -20.50 -5.60 -8.62
C VAL A 207 -21.91 -6.16 -8.70
N GLU A 208 -22.60 -6.29 -7.55
CA GLU A 208 -23.94 -6.87 -7.47
C GLU A 208 -25.04 -5.84 -7.78
N ASN A 209 -24.83 -4.59 -7.33
CA ASN A 209 -25.82 -3.52 -7.45
C ASN A 209 -25.45 -2.49 -8.54
N THR A 210 -24.70 -2.90 -9.57
CA THR A 210 -24.22 -1.99 -10.60
C THR A 210 -24.35 -2.60 -12.00
N SER A 211 -24.71 -1.76 -12.98
CA SER A 211 -24.67 -2.11 -14.40
C SER A 211 -23.26 -2.14 -15.01
N LYS A 212 -22.19 -2.16 -14.17
CA LYS A 212 -20.81 -2.13 -14.66
C LYS A 212 -20.38 -3.49 -15.20
N GLU A 213 -19.87 -3.48 -16.41
CA GLU A 213 -19.27 -4.64 -17.08
C GLU A 213 -17.76 -4.49 -17.11
N PHE A 214 -17.06 -5.31 -16.31
CA PHE A 214 -15.60 -5.22 -16.19
C PHE A 214 -14.89 -6.10 -17.23
N SER A 215 -13.91 -5.55 -17.94
CA SER A 215 -13.02 -6.30 -18.81
C SER A 215 -11.96 -7.03 -18.00
N LEU A 216 -12.17 -8.33 -17.73
CA LEU A 216 -11.22 -9.16 -16.98
C LEU A 216 -9.86 -9.28 -17.71
N SER A 217 -9.86 -9.33 -19.02
CA SER A 217 -8.63 -9.30 -19.83
C SER A 217 -7.84 -8.01 -19.62
N SER A 218 -8.53 -6.87 -19.44
CA SER A 218 -7.89 -5.59 -19.13
C SER A 218 -7.34 -5.56 -17.70
N VAL A 219 -8.00 -6.19 -16.72
CA VAL A 219 -7.51 -6.34 -15.34
C VAL A 219 -6.26 -7.22 -15.29
N LEU A 220 -6.24 -8.32 -16.08
CA LEU A 220 -5.16 -9.29 -16.15
C LEU A 220 -4.01 -8.87 -17.09
N ARG A 221 -4.14 -7.75 -17.79
CA ARG A 221 -3.13 -7.30 -18.75
C ARG A 221 -1.81 -7.02 -18.03
N PRO A 222 -0.71 -7.71 -18.40
CA PRO A 222 0.59 -7.44 -17.82
C PRO A 222 1.10 -6.07 -18.27
N ARG A 223 1.65 -5.31 -17.34
CA ARG A 223 2.28 -4.01 -17.64
C ARG A 223 3.79 -4.14 -17.79
N ARG A 224 4.34 -5.33 -17.53
CA ARG A 224 5.77 -5.66 -17.59
C ARG A 224 5.96 -7.10 -18.02
N ILE A 225 7.10 -7.36 -18.63
CA ILE A 225 7.51 -8.73 -19.02
C ILE A 225 7.58 -9.66 -17.80
N ALA A 226 8.08 -9.16 -16.65
CA ALA A 226 8.17 -9.95 -15.42
C ALA A 226 6.81 -10.48 -14.89
N ASP A 227 5.69 -9.87 -15.32
CA ASP A 227 4.34 -10.24 -14.91
C ASP A 227 3.56 -10.98 -16.01
N SER A 228 4.19 -11.38 -17.13
CA SER A 228 3.50 -11.99 -18.26
C SER A 228 3.27 -13.50 -18.12
N GLY A 229 3.85 -14.16 -17.12
CA GLY A 229 3.66 -15.60 -16.89
C GLY A 229 2.32 -15.96 -16.26
N SER A 230 2.14 -17.24 -15.97
CA SER A 230 0.90 -17.86 -15.49
C SER A 230 0.90 -18.18 -13.99
N SER A 231 1.99 -17.94 -13.27
CA SER A 231 2.01 -18.23 -11.83
C SER A 231 0.99 -17.42 -11.03
N LEU A 232 0.57 -17.97 -9.89
CA LEU A 232 -0.30 -17.26 -8.95
C LEU A 232 0.31 -15.90 -8.54
N TRP A 233 1.63 -15.86 -8.29
CA TRP A 233 2.33 -14.63 -7.95
C TRP A 233 2.25 -13.56 -9.05
N GLN A 234 2.46 -13.95 -10.32
CA GLN A 234 2.37 -13.03 -11.45
C GLN A 234 0.94 -12.56 -11.68
N THR A 235 -0.04 -13.49 -11.59
CA THR A 235 -1.47 -13.16 -11.68
C THR A 235 -1.89 -12.21 -10.58
N PHE A 236 -1.51 -12.48 -9.33
CA PHE A 236 -1.75 -11.61 -8.19
C PHE A 236 -1.19 -10.19 -8.43
N ASN A 237 0.06 -10.08 -8.90
CA ASN A 237 0.68 -8.77 -9.14
C ASN A 237 -0.04 -7.96 -10.21
N ARG A 238 -0.48 -8.59 -11.32
CA ARG A 238 -1.29 -7.93 -12.38
C ARG A 238 -2.60 -7.40 -11.82
N VAL A 239 -3.31 -8.23 -11.07
CA VAL A 239 -4.60 -7.88 -10.47
C VAL A 239 -4.40 -6.79 -9.41
N GLN A 240 -3.44 -6.94 -8.50
CA GLN A 240 -3.13 -5.97 -7.45
C GLN A 240 -2.79 -4.60 -8.06
N GLU A 241 -1.93 -4.54 -9.08
CA GLU A 241 -1.60 -3.28 -9.72
C GLU A 241 -2.81 -2.65 -10.41
N SER A 242 -3.61 -3.42 -11.12
CA SER A 242 -4.83 -2.95 -11.75
C SER A 242 -5.83 -2.43 -10.72
N MET A 243 -6.03 -3.15 -9.63
CA MET A 243 -6.96 -2.78 -8.57
C MET A 243 -6.51 -1.52 -7.81
N LEU A 244 -5.22 -1.29 -7.60
CA LEU A 244 -4.70 -0.11 -6.89
C LEU A 244 -4.45 1.08 -7.79
N LYS A 245 -3.78 0.88 -8.93
CA LYS A 245 -3.43 1.97 -9.85
C LYS A 245 -4.54 2.28 -10.87
N GLY A 246 -5.54 1.40 -10.99
CA GLY A 246 -6.56 1.54 -12.01
C GLY A 246 -6.01 1.30 -13.43
N GLY A 247 -6.52 2.02 -14.42
CA GLY A 247 -6.07 1.93 -15.81
C GLY A 247 -6.68 0.78 -16.60
N PHE A 248 -7.52 -0.07 -16.02
CA PHE A 248 -8.27 -1.08 -16.73
C PHE A 248 -9.65 -0.56 -17.15
N SER A 249 -10.20 -1.15 -18.21
CA SER A 249 -11.43 -0.71 -18.84
C SER A 249 -12.65 -1.43 -18.26
N TYR A 250 -13.74 -0.70 -18.17
CA TYR A 250 -15.08 -1.23 -17.88
C TYR A 250 -16.13 -0.40 -18.61
N ARG A 251 -17.32 -0.97 -18.80
CA ARG A 251 -18.49 -0.24 -19.31
C ARG A 251 -19.40 0.08 -18.13
N ALA A 252 -20.02 1.23 -18.16
CA ALA A 252 -21.00 1.65 -17.17
C ALA A 252 -22.07 2.50 -17.82
N GLU A 253 -23.26 2.42 -17.30
CA GLU A 253 -24.38 3.25 -17.72
C GLU A 253 -24.13 4.72 -17.34
N ASN A 254 -24.40 5.62 -18.27
CA ASN A 254 -24.39 7.06 -18.03
C ASN A 254 -25.75 7.56 -17.54
N SER A 255 -25.87 8.86 -17.28
CA SER A 255 -27.13 9.49 -16.84
C SER A 255 -28.30 9.35 -17.83
N ASN A 256 -28.01 8.97 -19.08
CA ASN A 256 -28.99 8.82 -20.15
C ASN A 256 -29.33 7.34 -20.46
N GLY A 257 -28.91 6.41 -19.59
CA GLY A 257 -29.15 4.97 -19.76
C GLY A 257 -28.27 4.30 -20.84
N ARG A 258 -27.21 4.96 -21.31
CA ARG A 258 -26.32 4.39 -22.35
C ARG A 258 -25.04 3.84 -21.73
N MET A 259 -24.65 2.64 -22.18
CA MET A 259 -23.39 2.02 -21.77
C MET A 259 -22.19 2.72 -22.44
N GLU A 260 -21.26 3.25 -21.62
CA GLU A 260 -20.06 3.92 -22.05
C GLU A 260 -18.81 3.24 -21.52
N TYR A 261 -17.72 3.29 -22.30
CA TYR A 261 -16.41 2.86 -21.83
C TYR A 261 -15.83 3.86 -20.83
N ARG A 262 -15.33 3.33 -19.74
CA ARG A 262 -14.65 4.09 -18.68
C ARG A 262 -13.38 3.37 -18.27
N THR A 263 -12.48 4.15 -17.66
CA THR A 263 -11.22 3.63 -17.12
C THR A 263 -11.24 3.77 -15.60
N ALA A 264 -10.87 2.70 -14.90
CA ALA A 264 -10.76 2.71 -13.45
C ALA A 264 -9.69 3.71 -12.99
N ARG A 265 -10.02 4.54 -12.00
CA ARG A 265 -9.10 5.53 -11.43
C ARG A 265 -8.18 4.88 -10.39
N PRO A 266 -7.02 5.45 -10.05
CA PRO A 266 -6.19 4.97 -8.95
C PRO A 266 -6.90 5.11 -7.59
N VAL A 267 -6.51 4.27 -6.63
CA VAL A 267 -6.93 4.36 -5.23
C VAL A 267 -6.06 5.41 -4.53
N ASN A 268 -6.65 6.54 -4.18
CA ASN A 268 -5.94 7.66 -3.56
C ASN A 268 -6.14 7.73 -2.03
N ASN A 269 -7.17 7.06 -1.50
CA ASN A 269 -7.44 7.01 -0.07
C ASN A 269 -6.49 6.00 0.60
N VAL A 270 -5.86 6.41 1.71
CA VAL A 270 -4.91 5.57 2.47
C VAL A 270 -5.61 4.35 3.09
N SER A 271 -6.81 4.52 3.64
CA SER A 271 -7.54 3.40 4.27
C SER A 271 -7.97 2.35 3.23
N ASP A 272 -8.43 2.80 2.06
CA ASP A 272 -8.82 1.91 0.97
C ASP A 272 -7.60 1.18 0.39
N ASP A 273 -6.45 1.85 0.31
CA ASP A 273 -5.18 1.24 -0.11
C ASP A 273 -4.79 0.09 0.84
N VAL A 274 -4.78 0.35 2.15
CA VAL A 274 -4.46 -0.68 3.17
C VAL A 274 -5.46 -1.84 3.10
N ARG A 275 -6.76 -1.53 3.12
CA ARG A 275 -7.82 -2.53 3.09
C ARG A 275 -7.74 -3.42 1.85
N LEU A 276 -7.63 -2.80 0.68
CA LEU A 276 -7.62 -3.50 -0.59
C LEU A 276 -6.39 -4.39 -0.75
N ASN A 277 -5.20 -3.92 -0.36
CA ASN A 277 -3.99 -4.74 -0.36
C ASN A 277 -4.14 -6.00 0.50
N LYS A 278 -4.62 -5.84 1.74
CA LYS A 278 -4.83 -6.97 2.66
C LYS A 278 -5.85 -7.96 2.12
N SER A 279 -6.97 -7.47 1.57
CA SER A 279 -8.00 -8.34 1.00
C SER A 279 -7.51 -9.08 -0.24
N LEU A 280 -6.71 -8.44 -1.09
CA LEU A 280 -6.09 -9.08 -2.26
C LEU A 280 -5.05 -10.13 -1.86
N TRP A 281 -4.27 -9.85 -0.80
CA TRP A 281 -3.33 -10.82 -0.26
C TRP A 281 -4.04 -12.06 0.28
N ALA A 282 -5.08 -11.89 1.09
CA ALA A 282 -5.90 -12.99 1.60
C ALA A 282 -6.56 -13.81 0.47
N LEU A 283 -6.98 -13.14 -0.62
CA LEU A 283 -7.49 -13.83 -1.81
C LEU A 283 -6.40 -14.69 -2.47
N ALA A 284 -5.16 -14.20 -2.54
CA ALA A 284 -4.04 -14.95 -3.09
C ALA A 284 -3.66 -16.15 -2.22
N GLU A 285 -3.63 -15.98 -0.89
CA GLU A 285 -3.43 -17.08 0.06
C GLU A 285 -4.52 -18.15 -0.09
N ARG A 286 -5.79 -17.73 -0.20
CA ARG A 286 -6.88 -18.67 -0.40
C ARG A 286 -6.78 -19.44 -1.72
N MET A 287 -6.35 -18.79 -2.79
CA MET A 287 -6.10 -19.46 -4.07
C MET A 287 -4.95 -20.47 -3.96
N ALA A 288 -3.88 -20.10 -3.24
CA ALA A 288 -2.75 -21.00 -2.99
C ALA A 288 -3.19 -22.27 -2.21
N GLU A 289 -4.03 -22.12 -1.18
CA GLU A 289 -4.62 -23.23 -0.43
C GLU A 289 -5.45 -24.15 -1.33
N ILE A 290 -6.30 -23.59 -2.21
CA ILE A 290 -7.09 -24.37 -3.17
C ILE A 290 -6.19 -25.15 -4.11
N LYS A 291 -5.02 -24.65 -4.44
CA LYS A 291 -4.00 -25.31 -5.27
C LYS A 291 -3.12 -26.29 -4.47
N GLY A 292 -3.43 -26.52 -3.20
CA GLY A 292 -2.78 -27.52 -2.35
C GLY A 292 -1.54 -27.02 -1.60
N LEU A 293 -1.28 -25.70 -1.59
CA LEU A 293 -0.23 -25.13 -0.74
C LEU A 293 -0.72 -25.10 0.71
N SER A 294 -0.10 -25.90 1.58
CA SER A 294 -0.32 -25.75 3.02
C SER A 294 0.41 -24.50 3.51
N LEU A 295 -0.32 -23.44 3.76
CA LEU A 295 0.18 -22.23 4.42
C LEU A 295 0.18 -22.51 5.93
N ALA A 296 1.02 -23.48 6.38
CA ALA A 296 1.13 -23.80 7.80
C ALA A 296 1.35 -22.50 8.62
N ALA A 297 0.62 -22.42 9.71
CA ALA A 297 0.57 -21.28 10.62
C ALA A 297 1.93 -21.00 11.28
#